data_7619520869caa9aa9bc9be58858c5d03
#
_entry.id   7619520869caa9aa9bc9be58858c5d03
#
_cell.length_a   1.000
_cell.length_b   1.000
_cell.length_c   1.000
_cell.angle_alpha   90.00
_cell.angle_beta   90.00
_cell.angle_gamma   90.00
#
_symmetry.space_group_name_H-M   'P 1'
#
loop_
_entity.id
_entity.type
_entity.pdbx_description
1 polymer ?
#
loop_
_entity_poly.entity_id
_entity_poly.type
_entity_poly.pdbx_seq_one_letter_code
_entity_poly.pdbx_strand_id
1 'polypeptide(L)'
;MAVLAENRARLTLAPGGASNRSSRNQFYFNGPASPLRQHNGILFPYQPDITYSQSVNYSPYDMTHTNYTFNAYRNTPSPTIQMTVQFASITQEEGEYTLGALHFLRSVSKMFFGLDDLGRNPSSGTPPPVLRFSAFGEQQFNNIPVVLESFSTTYDSGVDLIDINGTQVPTLMNFFIGMSIQINPDRQKSVYSTHNFINGSGYKQGFI
;
A
#
# COMPACT_ATOMS: atom_id res chain seq x y z
N MET A 1 1.20 9.83 24.33
CA MET A 1 0.84 8.40 24.39
C MET A 1 1.70 7.67 23.38
N ALA A 2 2.46 6.67 23.79
CA ALA A 2 3.16 5.83 22.82
C ALA A 2 2.13 5.03 22.01
N VAL A 3 2.20 5.14 20.70
CA VAL A 3 1.37 4.30 19.81
C VAL A 3 1.81 2.85 20.01
N LEU A 4 0.89 1.97 20.37
CA LEU A 4 1.19 0.54 20.46
C LEU A 4 1.75 0.07 19.10
N ALA A 5 2.81 -0.71 19.11
CA ALA A 5 3.49 -1.17 17.89
C ALA A 5 2.52 -1.84 16.88
N GLU A 6 1.45 -2.44 17.38
CA GLU A 6 0.39 -3.07 16.58
C GLU A 6 -0.46 -2.08 15.79
N ASN A 7 -0.55 -0.81 16.22
CA ASN A 7 -1.36 0.22 15.57
C ASN A 7 -0.56 1.13 14.63
N ARG A 8 0.75 0.89 14.49
CA ARG A 8 1.59 1.63 13.55
C ARG A 8 1.20 1.30 12.12
N ALA A 9 1.23 2.32 11.28
CA ALA A 9 1.00 2.13 9.85
C ALA A 9 2.07 1.20 9.26
N ARG A 10 1.62 0.24 8.46
CA ARG A 10 2.48 -0.71 7.76
C ARG A 10 1.93 -1.07 6.39
N LEU A 11 2.83 -1.22 5.44
CA LEU A 11 2.53 -1.65 4.09
C LEU A 11 3.35 -2.91 3.80
N THR A 12 2.71 -4.06 3.72
CA THR A 12 3.36 -5.36 3.64
C THR A 12 2.96 -6.12 2.38
N LEU A 13 3.77 -7.08 1.97
CA LEU A 13 3.37 -8.02 0.93
C LEU A 13 2.27 -8.95 1.47
N ALA A 14 1.32 -9.29 0.61
CA ALA A 14 0.30 -10.28 0.98
C ALA A 14 0.99 -11.60 1.36
N PRO A 15 0.57 -12.25 2.48
CA PRO A 15 1.12 -13.55 2.84
C PRO A 15 0.95 -14.53 1.68
N GLY A 16 2.04 -15.20 1.30
CA GLY A 16 2.03 -16.15 0.20
C GLY A 16 1.16 -17.36 0.52
N GLY A 17 0.08 -17.56 -0.25
CA GLY A 17 -0.57 -18.87 -0.28
C GLY A 17 0.32 -19.86 -1.04
N ALA A 18 0.47 -21.09 -0.51
CA ALA A 18 1.14 -22.26 -1.06
C ALA A 18 2.41 -22.05 -1.92
N SER A 19 3.53 -22.44 -1.37
CA SER A 19 4.87 -22.72 -1.90
C SER A 19 5.55 -21.73 -2.88
N ASN A 20 4.91 -21.28 -3.96
CA ASN A 20 5.59 -20.45 -4.96
C ASN A 20 5.56 -18.93 -4.69
N ARG A 21 4.57 -18.43 -3.95
CA ARG A 21 4.48 -17.01 -3.60
C ARG A 21 5.39 -16.62 -2.44
N SER A 22 5.68 -17.53 -1.52
CA SER A 22 6.61 -17.28 -0.41
C SER A 22 8.03 -17.04 -0.91
N SER A 23 8.49 -17.83 -1.87
CA SER A 23 9.80 -17.63 -2.51
C SER A 23 9.84 -16.33 -3.31
N ARG A 24 8.74 -15.98 -3.99
CA ARG A 24 8.64 -14.76 -4.78
C ARG A 24 8.65 -13.49 -3.92
N ASN A 25 8.03 -13.53 -2.75
CA ASN A 25 8.06 -12.42 -1.79
C ASN A 25 9.48 -12.15 -1.29
N GLN A 26 10.33 -13.17 -1.18
CA GLN A 26 11.71 -13.00 -0.74
C GLN A 26 12.55 -12.16 -1.72
N PHE A 27 12.25 -12.20 -3.02
CA PHE A 27 12.97 -11.40 -4.01
C PHE A 27 12.84 -9.89 -3.75
N TYR A 28 11.69 -9.43 -3.25
CA TYR A 28 11.50 -8.01 -2.93
C TYR A 28 12.36 -7.52 -1.77
N PHE A 29 12.94 -8.43 -0.97
CA PHE A 29 13.76 -8.11 0.20
C PHE A 29 15.24 -8.49 0.00
N ASN A 30 15.69 -8.61 -1.23
CA ASN A 30 17.08 -8.80 -1.55
C ASN A 30 17.76 -7.43 -1.77
N GLY A 31 19.08 -7.39 -1.55
CA GLY A 31 19.87 -6.17 -1.74
C GLY A 31 19.44 -5.04 -0.78
N PRO A 32 19.25 -3.81 -1.28
CA PRO A 32 18.96 -2.63 -0.45
C PRO A 32 17.69 -2.75 0.40
N ALA A 33 16.72 -3.57 -0.01
CA ALA A 33 15.47 -3.76 0.73
C ALA A 33 15.56 -4.82 1.85
N SER A 34 16.76 -5.37 2.11
CA SER A 34 16.98 -6.39 3.16
C SER A 34 16.54 -5.96 4.56
N PRO A 35 16.65 -4.69 5.02
CA PRO A 35 16.18 -4.29 6.33
C PRO A 35 14.66 -4.46 6.53
N LEU A 36 13.90 -4.46 5.45
CA LEU A 36 12.44 -4.60 5.51
C LEU A 36 11.95 -6.05 5.66
N ARG A 37 12.84 -7.02 5.53
CA ARG A 37 12.51 -8.46 5.58
C ARG A 37 11.83 -8.85 6.88
N GLN A 38 12.26 -8.27 8.01
CA GLN A 38 11.73 -8.56 9.34
C GLN A 38 10.23 -8.26 9.44
N HIS A 39 9.77 -7.22 8.75
CA HIS A 39 8.37 -6.78 8.77
C HIS A 39 7.58 -7.21 7.52
N ASN A 40 8.21 -7.96 6.60
CA ASN A 40 7.63 -8.34 5.31
C ASN A 40 7.10 -7.13 4.50
N GLY A 41 7.74 -5.99 4.64
CA GLY A 41 7.36 -4.72 4.03
C GLY A 41 7.80 -3.51 4.85
N ILE A 42 7.18 -2.38 4.61
CA ILE A 42 7.47 -1.13 5.28
C ILE A 42 6.64 -1.02 6.56
N LEU A 43 7.31 -0.87 7.70
CA LEU A 43 6.74 -0.36 8.94
C LEU A 43 7.12 1.12 9.02
N PHE A 44 6.15 2.01 8.92
CA PHE A 44 6.44 3.45 8.87
C PHE A 44 7.00 3.94 10.19
N PRO A 45 8.14 4.68 10.18
CA PRO A 45 8.77 5.15 11.41
C PRO A 45 7.87 6.09 12.22
N TYR A 46 7.15 6.95 11.51
CA TYR A 46 6.13 7.83 12.05
C TYR A 46 4.76 7.46 11.51
N GLN A 47 3.71 7.85 12.24
CA GLN A 47 2.35 7.69 11.76
C GLN A 47 2.13 8.63 10.57
N PRO A 48 1.75 8.12 9.39
CA PRO A 48 1.51 8.96 8.22
C PRO A 48 0.22 9.78 8.35
N ASP A 49 0.15 10.87 7.62
CA ASP A 49 -1.11 11.53 7.31
C ASP A 49 -1.84 10.70 6.26
N ILE A 50 -3.08 10.29 6.55
CA ILE A 50 -3.85 9.41 5.67
C ILE A 50 -5.13 10.11 5.26
N THR A 51 -5.35 10.19 3.95
CA THR A 51 -6.61 10.62 3.34
C THR A 51 -7.27 9.42 2.70
N TYR A 52 -8.44 9.05 3.19
CA TYR A 52 -9.31 8.04 2.62
C TYR A 52 -10.41 8.70 1.80
N SER A 53 -10.60 8.28 0.56
CA SER A 53 -11.60 8.83 -0.34
C SER A 53 -12.45 7.73 -0.94
N GLN A 54 -13.76 7.89 -0.83
CA GLN A 54 -14.74 7.01 -1.44
C GLN A 54 -15.78 7.83 -2.18
N SER A 55 -16.14 7.42 -3.38
CA SER A 55 -17.16 8.05 -4.20
C SER A 55 -18.30 7.09 -4.51
N VAL A 56 -19.44 7.63 -4.81
CA VAL A 56 -20.61 6.88 -5.27
C VAL A 56 -21.08 7.50 -6.57
N ASN A 57 -21.23 6.71 -7.61
CA ASN A 57 -21.64 7.18 -8.92
C ASN A 57 -23.15 6.99 -9.11
N TYR A 58 -23.79 8.07 -9.51
CA TYR A 58 -25.19 8.11 -9.91
C TYR A 58 -25.32 8.55 -11.36
N SER A 59 -26.32 8.03 -12.05
CA SER A 59 -26.74 8.50 -13.37
C SER A 59 -27.98 9.36 -13.21
N PRO A 60 -27.93 10.65 -13.58
CA PRO A 60 -29.10 11.49 -13.55
C PRO A 60 -30.11 11.04 -14.62
N TYR A 61 -31.36 11.05 -14.26
CA TYR A 61 -32.47 10.79 -15.17
C TYR A 61 -33.48 11.91 -15.07
N ASP A 62 -33.54 12.73 -16.13
CA ASP A 62 -34.42 13.87 -16.23
C ASP A 62 -35.69 13.47 -16.98
N MET A 63 -36.81 13.47 -16.28
CA MET A 63 -38.09 13.23 -16.86
C MET A 63 -38.74 14.58 -17.26
N THR A 64 -39.45 14.61 -18.40
CA THR A 64 -40.19 15.78 -18.80
C THR A 64 -41.30 16.11 -17.79
N HIS A 65 -41.53 17.41 -17.54
CA HIS A 65 -42.56 17.91 -16.62
C HIS A 65 -42.37 17.52 -15.15
N THR A 66 -41.12 17.31 -14.69
CA THR A 66 -40.80 17.13 -13.29
C THR A 66 -39.96 18.28 -12.75
N ASN A 67 -40.07 18.56 -11.44
CA ASN A 67 -39.29 19.60 -10.78
C ASN A 67 -37.94 19.10 -10.22
N TYR A 68 -37.70 17.79 -10.20
CA TYR A 68 -36.54 17.18 -9.60
C TYR A 68 -35.96 16.09 -10.50
N THR A 69 -34.64 16.09 -10.62
CA THR A 69 -33.87 15.02 -11.30
C THR A 69 -33.86 13.75 -10.43
N PHE A 70 -34.16 12.61 -11.02
CA PHE A 70 -33.99 11.32 -10.38
C PHE A 70 -32.57 10.81 -10.60
N ASN A 71 -31.89 10.46 -9.51
CA ASN A 71 -30.53 9.91 -9.54
C ASN A 71 -30.56 8.39 -9.33
N ALA A 72 -30.34 7.63 -10.39
CA ALA A 72 -30.23 6.18 -10.31
C ALA A 72 -28.81 5.77 -9.88
N TYR A 73 -28.71 4.92 -8.86
CA TYR A 73 -27.42 4.37 -8.44
C TYR A 73 -26.79 3.56 -9.57
N ARG A 74 -25.51 3.81 -9.84
CA ARG A 74 -24.74 3.13 -10.86
C ARG A 74 -23.77 2.13 -10.23
N ASN A 75 -22.81 2.62 -9.47
CA ASN A 75 -21.82 1.81 -8.77
C ASN A 75 -21.08 2.61 -7.70
N THR A 76 -20.42 1.90 -6.81
CA THR A 76 -19.43 2.44 -5.87
C THR A 76 -18.06 1.94 -6.31
N PRO A 77 -17.19 2.80 -6.89
CA PRO A 77 -15.84 2.41 -7.27
C PRO A 77 -14.98 2.09 -6.03
N SER A 78 -13.88 1.39 -6.25
CA SER A 78 -12.93 1.08 -5.18
C SER A 78 -12.43 2.37 -4.52
N PRO A 79 -12.40 2.43 -3.19
CA PRO A 79 -11.86 3.57 -2.47
C PRO A 79 -10.36 3.74 -2.71
N THR A 80 -9.89 4.97 -2.58
CA THR A 80 -8.47 5.31 -2.67
C THR A 80 -7.93 5.77 -1.32
N ILE A 81 -6.69 5.43 -1.06
CA ILE A 81 -5.94 5.83 0.12
C ILE A 81 -4.72 6.61 -0.35
N GLN A 82 -4.61 7.85 0.07
CA GLN A 82 -3.43 8.66 -0.13
C GLN A 82 -2.77 8.89 1.21
N MET A 83 -1.44 8.72 1.27
CA MET A 83 -0.71 8.97 2.49
C MET A 83 0.57 9.74 2.24
N THR A 84 0.88 10.61 3.20
CA THR A 84 2.12 11.34 3.28
C THR A 84 2.87 10.88 4.52
N VAL A 85 4.11 10.47 4.35
CA VAL A 85 4.95 10.00 5.45
C VAL A 85 6.33 10.60 5.35
N GLN A 86 6.88 10.98 6.50
CA GLN A 86 8.24 11.47 6.62
C GLN A 86 9.13 10.36 7.18
N PHE A 87 10.28 10.19 6.57
CA PHE A 87 11.37 9.35 7.05
C PHE A 87 12.49 10.25 7.55
N ALA A 88 12.91 10.04 8.78
CA ALA A 88 14.11 10.64 9.32
C ALA A 88 15.24 9.61 9.35
N SER A 89 16.41 10.00 8.90
CA SER A 89 17.60 9.14 8.78
C SER A 89 18.75 9.83 9.48
N ILE A 90 18.87 9.63 10.80
CA ILE A 90 19.93 10.22 11.64
C ILE A 90 21.06 9.22 11.84
N THR A 91 20.72 7.93 11.91
CA THR A 91 21.68 6.83 12.05
C THR A 91 21.86 6.09 10.73
N GLN A 92 22.95 5.32 10.64
CA GLN A 92 23.20 4.47 9.47
C GLN A 92 22.07 3.46 9.26
N GLU A 93 21.57 2.84 10.32
CA GLU A 93 20.48 1.85 10.25
C GLU A 93 19.17 2.46 9.72
N GLU A 94 18.84 3.69 10.17
CA GLU A 94 17.68 4.42 9.68
C GLU A 94 17.82 4.81 8.20
N GLY A 95 19.04 5.20 7.79
CA GLY A 95 19.34 5.50 6.39
C GLY A 95 19.24 4.27 5.49
N GLU A 96 19.77 3.13 5.93
CA GLU A 96 19.61 1.85 5.22
C GLU A 96 18.13 1.46 5.11
N TYR A 97 17.35 1.69 6.17
CA TYR A 97 15.92 1.45 6.16
C TYR A 97 15.16 2.35 5.18
N THR A 98 15.49 3.63 5.14
CA THR A 98 14.90 4.61 4.21
C THR A 98 15.20 4.27 2.76
N LEU A 99 16.47 3.92 2.46
CA LEU A 99 16.85 3.41 1.14
C LEU A 99 16.13 2.11 0.78
N GLY A 100 16.00 1.22 1.77
CA GLY A 100 15.25 -0.02 1.62
C GLY A 100 13.78 0.24 1.28
N ALA A 101 13.14 1.18 1.96
CA ALA A 101 11.74 1.56 1.71
C ALA A 101 11.56 2.14 0.30
N LEU A 102 12.47 3.03 -0.13
CA LEU A 102 12.46 3.59 -1.46
C LEU A 102 12.62 2.51 -2.54
N HIS A 103 13.59 1.61 -2.34
CA HIS A 103 13.85 0.51 -3.27
C HIS A 103 12.67 -0.46 -3.33
N PHE A 104 12.06 -0.76 -2.19
CA PHE A 104 10.86 -1.59 -2.12
C PHE A 104 9.70 -1.00 -2.93
N LEU A 105 9.38 0.29 -2.74
CA LEU A 105 8.32 0.97 -3.49
C LEU A 105 8.58 0.96 -5.00
N ARG A 106 9.84 1.20 -5.40
CA ARG A 106 10.26 1.09 -6.82
C ARG A 106 10.09 -0.32 -7.37
N SER A 107 10.36 -1.34 -6.56
CA SER A 107 10.28 -2.74 -6.98
C SER A 107 8.85 -3.23 -7.08
N VAL A 108 7.99 -2.93 -6.08
CA VAL A 108 6.58 -3.38 -6.08
C VAL A 108 5.72 -2.62 -7.08
N SER A 109 6.22 -1.54 -7.66
CA SER A 109 5.55 -0.83 -8.76
C SER A 109 5.82 -1.45 -10.14
N LYS A 110 6.71 -2.45 -10.22
CA LYS A 110 7.13 -3.07 -11.50
C LYS A 110 6.51 -4.47 -11.66
N MET A 111 6.12 -4.78 -12.88
CA MET A 111 5.79 -6.15 -13.25
C MET A 111 7.07 -6.98 -13.45
N PHE A 112 6.97 -8.28 -13.33
CA PHE A 112 8.06 -9.18 -13.70
C PHE A 112 8.22 -9.23 -15.21
N PHE A 113 9.23 -8.55 -15.71
CA PHE A 113 9.59 -8.49 -17.12
C PHE A 113 11.11 -8.53 -17.28
N GLY A 114 11.57 -9.16 -18.35
CA GLY A 114 12.99 -9.35 -18.61
C GLY A 114 13.49 -10.76 -18.27
N LEU A 115 14.78 -10.94 -18.28
CA LEU A 115 15.46 -12.21 -18.03
C LEU A 115 15.95 -12.24 -16.56
N ASP A 116 15.93 -13.43 -15.97
CA ASP A 116 16.66 -13.70 -14.73
C ASP A 116 18.14 -13.97 -15.03
N ASP A 117 18.96 -14.18 -13.99
CA ASP A 117 20.39 -14.46 -14.12
C ASP A 117 20.72 -15.71 -14.95
N LEU A 118 19.74 -16.57 -15.17
CA LEU A 118 19.87 -17.80 -15.96
C LEU A 118 19.28 -17.67 -17.37
N GLY A 119 18.87 -16.46 -17.78
CA GLY A 119 18.20 -16.23 -19.06
C GLY A 119 16.78 -16.78 -19.13
N ARG A 120 16.18 -17.08 -17.98
CA ARG A 120 14.82 -17.58 -17.85
C ARG A 120 14.03 -16.65 -16.92
N ASN A 121 12.78 -16.43 -17.22
CA ASN A 121 11.88 -15.70 -16.32
C ASN A 121 10.54 -16.44 -16.21
N PRO A 122 10.44 -17.43 -15.31
CA PRO A 122 9.20 -18.19 -15.12
C PRO A 122 8.05 -17.33 -14.59
N SER A 123 8.34 -16.13 -14.10
CA SER A 123 7.36 -15.18 -13.62
C SER A 123 7.06 -14.05 -14.60
N SER A 124 7.58 -14.12 -15.83
CA SER A 124 7.36 -13.11 -16.87
C SER A 124 5.86 -12.86 -17.07
N GLY A 125 5.48 -11.58 -17.16
CA GLY A 125 4.09 -11.17 -17.29
C GLY A 125 3.30 -11.13 -15.99
N THR A 126 3.90 -11.48 -14.84
CA THR A 126 3.22 -11.34 -13.53
C THR A 126 3.09 -9.87 -13.19
N PRO A 127 1.86 -9.38 -12.91
CA PRO A 127 1.63 -7.98 -12.53
C PRO A 127 2.26 -7.65 -11.17
N PRO A 128 2.34 -6.35 -10.83
CA PRO A 128 2.72 -5.89 -9.50
C PRO A 128 1.93 -6.60 -8.39
N PRO A 129 2.53 -6.85 -7.23
CA PRO A 129 1.88 -7.59 -6.16
C PRO A 129 0.77 -6.75 -5.50
N VAL A 130 -0.28 -7.43 -5.04
CA VAL A 130 -1.24 -6.84 -4.12
C VAL A 130 -0.58 -6.74 -2.75
N LEU A 131 -0.58 -5.55 -2.18
CA LEU A 131 -0.04 -5.25 -0.86
C LEU A 131 -1.13 -5.36 0.21
N ARG A 132 -0.71 -5.30 1.46
CA ARG A 132 -1.58 -5.25 2.63
C ARG A 132 -1.28 -4.00 3.43
N PHE A 133 -2.30 -3.19 3.61
CA PHE A 133 -2.21 -1.97 4.39
C PHE A 133 -2.91 -2.13 5.74
N SER A 134 -2.26 -1.70 6.82
CA SER A 134 -2.83 -1.65 8.16
C SER A 134 -2.38 -0.39 8.87
N ALA A 135 -3.29 0.28 9.56
CA ALA A 135 -3.03 1.48 10.36
C ALA A 135 -4.15 1.71 11.38
N PHE A 136 -3.85 2.38 12.48
CA PHE A 136 -4.80 2.80 13.53
C PHE A 136 -5.58 1.67 14.22
N GLY A 137 -5.22 0.40 13.98
CA GLY A 137 -5.85 -0.75 14.62
C GLY A 137 -6.96 -1.42 13.80
N GLU A 138 -7.60 -2.42 14.42
CA GLU A 138 -8.47 -3.37 13.71
C GLU A 138 -9.73 -2.76 13.10
N GLN A 139 -10.28 -1.72 13.73
CA GLN A 139 -11.57 -1.15 13.30
C GLN A 139 -11.43 -0.07 12.22
N GLN A 140 -10.19 0.31 11.87
CA GLN A 140 -9.95 1.28 10.83
C GLN A 140 -9.32 0.61 9.60
N PHE A 141 -8.00 0.49 9.58
CA PHE A 141 -7.30 -0.13 8.44
C PHE A 141 -6.67 -1.44 8.90
N ASN A 142 -7.37 -2.55 8.67
CA ASN A 142 -6.91 -3.85 9.10
C ASN A 142 -6.66 -4.76 7.91
N ASN A 143 -5.38 -4.97 7.57
CA ASN A 143 -4.95 -5.93 6.55
C ASN A 143 -5.69 -5.77 5.20
N ILE A 144 -5.92 -4.51 4.80
CA ILE A 144 -6.69 -4.16 3.60
C ILE A 144 -5.86 -4.47 2.36
N PRO A 145 -6.42 -5.19 1.38
CA PRO A 145 -5.73 -5.45 0.13
C PRO A 145 -5.68 -4.17 -0.72
N VAL A 146 -4.48 -3.71 -1.05
CA VAL A 146 -4.25 -2.49 -1.83
C VAL A 146 -3.30 -2.75 -2.99
N VAL A 147 -3.46 -2.00 -4.05
CA VAL A 147 -2.48 -1.90 -5.13
C VAL A 147 -1.85 -0.52 -5.10
N LEU A 148 -0.55 -0.46 -5.33
CA LEU A 148 0.18 0.79 -5.44
C LEU A 148 -0.12 1.43 -6.79
N GLU A 149 -0.74 2.61 -6.78
CA GLU A 149 -1.02 3.38 -8.00
C GLU A 149 0.08 4.38 -8.32
N SER A 150 0.57 5.06 -7.29
CA SER A 150 1.60 6.07 -7.43
C SER A 150 2.44 6.17 -6.17
N PHE A 151 3.68 6.58 -6.33
CA PHE A 151 4.48 7.10 -5.23
C PHE A 151 5.40 8.21 -5.76
N SER A 152 5.68 9.18 -4.92
CA SER A 152 6.68 10.20 -5.18
C SER A 152 7.49 10.49 -3.93
N THR A 153 8.71 10.96 -4.13
CA THR A 153 9.61 11.38 -3.05
C THR A 153 10.13 12.75 -3.38
N THR A 154 10.20 13.62 -2.37
CA THR A 154 10.80 14.94 -2.50
C THR A 154 12.15 14.95 -1.83
N TYR A 155 13.14 15.47 -2.55
CA TYR A 155 14.50 15.67 -2.07
C TYR A 155 14.69 17.18 -1.85
N ASP A 156 14.62 17.58 -0.59
CA ASP A 156 14.75 18.99 -0.24
C ASP A 156 16.22 19.42 -0.25
N SER A 157 16.51 20.57 -0.85
CA SER A 157 17.89 21.09 -1.01
C SER A 157 18.52 21.61 0.29
N GLY A 158 17.71 21.86 1.31
CA GLY A 158 18.13 22.39 2.63
C GLY A 158 18.34 21.35 3.71
N VAL A 159 18.33 20.06 3.36
CA VAL A 159 18.44 18.95 4.31
C VAL A 159 19.85 18.38 4.30
N ASP A 160 20.39 18.10 5.48
CA ASP A 160 21.69 17.44 5.62
C ASP A 160 21.68 16.06 4.98
N LEU A 161 22.85 15.62 4.52
CA LEU A 161 23.07 14.32 3.91
C LEU A 161 23.91 13.44 4.82
N ILE A 162 23.57 12.16 4.91
CA ILE A 162 24.40 11.13 5.54
C ILE A 162 24.91 10.16 4.49
N ASP A 163 26.13 9.69 4.68
CA ASP A 163 26.71 8.67 3.80
C ASP A 163 26.33 7.28 4.28
N ILE A 164 25.71 6.50 3.40
CA ILE A 164 25.34 5.11 3.63
C ILE A 164 26.04 4.24 2.57
N ASN A 165 27.16 3.66 2.93
CA ASN A 165 27.93 2.78 2.05
C ASN A 165 28.25 3.43 0.67
N GLY A 166 28.62 4.71 0.67
CA GLY A 166 28.90 5.49 -0.54
C GLY A 166 27.66 6.08 -1.24
N THR A 167 26.50 5.97 -0.62
CA THR A 167 25.25 6.61 -1.10
C THR A 167 24.84 7.72 -0.17
N GLN A 168 24.68 8.94 -0.71
CA GLN A 168 24.21 10.08 0.05
C GLN A 168 22.70 10.00 0.23
N VAL A 169 22.24 10.01 1.48
CA VAL A 169 20.83 9.94 1.85
C VAL A 169 20.45 11.20 2.61
N PRO A 170 19.38 11.92 2.20
CA PRO A 170 18.87 13.02 2.98
C PRO A 170 18.42 12.58 4.37
N THR A 171 18.73 13.38 5.39
CA THR A 171 18.30 13.12 6.77
C THR A 171 16.78 13.18 6.93
N LEU A 172 16.09 13.88 6.05
CA LEU A 172 14.64 13.94 5.98
C LEU A 172 14.17 13.67 4.56
N MET A 173 13.25 12.71 4.40
CA MET A 173 12.62 12.39 3.12
C MET A 173 11.11 12.29 3.29
N ASN A 174 10.38 12.97 2.42
CA ASN A 174 8.92 12.86 2.37
C ASN A 174 8.50 11.92 1.25
N PHE A 175 7.66 10.95 1.58
CA PHE A 175 7.06 10.01 0.64
C PHE A 175 5.56 10.29 0.54
N PHE A 176 5.08 10.41 -0.69
CA PHE A 176 3.67 10.48 -1.03
C PHE A 176 3.29 9.18 -1.71
N ILE A 177 2.33 8.46 -1.17
CA ILE A 177 1.94 7.13 -1.64
C ILE A 177 0.43 7.11 -1.90
N GLY A 178 0.06 6.84 -3.14
CA GLY A 178 -1.32 6.65 -3.58
C GLY A 178 -1.61 5.17 -3.81
N MET A 179 -2.68 4.68 -3.22
CA MET A 179 -3.11 3.29 -3.28
C MET A 179 -4.60 3.19 -3.54
N SER A 180 -5.02 2.15 -4.24
CA SER A 180 -6.41 1.78 -4.44
C SER A 180 -6.70 0.43 -3.79
N ILE A 181 -7.89 0.29 -3.22
CA ILE A 181 -8.29 -0.96 -2.60
C ILE A 181 -8.66 -1.96 -3.69
N GLN A 182 -8.01 -3.12 -3.65
CA GLN A 182 -8.19 -4.19 -4.63
C GLN A 182 -8.73 -5.46 -3.97
N ILE A 183 -10.04 -5.62 -3.98
CA ILE A 183 -10.69 -6.81 -3.46
C ILE A 183 -10.93 -7.81 -4.60
N ASN A 184 -10.59 -9.08 -4.36
CA ASN A 184 -10.89 -10.14 -5.33
C ASN A 184 -12.41 -10.28 -5.48
N PRO A 185 -12.97 -10.30 -6.72
CA PRO A 185 -14.40 -10.44 -6.97
C PRO A 185 -15.03 -11.69 -6.33
N ASP A 186 -14.32 -12.82 -6.33
CA ASP A 186 -14.81 -14.05 -5.69
C ASP A 186 -14.95 -13.87 -4.17
N ARG A 187 -14.00 -13.17 -3.56
CA ARG A 187 -14.06 -12.85 -2.13
C ARG A 187 -15.18 -11.86 -1.82
N GLN A 188 -15.37 -10.87 -2.68
CA GLN A 188 -16.48 -9.93 -2.56
C GLN A 188 -17.82 -10.67 -2.62
N LYS A 189 -17.97 -11.63 -3.56
CA LYS A 189 -19.19 -12.41 -3.72
C LYS A 189 -19.46 -13.37 -2.57
N SER A 190 -18.42 -14.02 -2.02
CA SER A 190 -18.57 -15.10 -1.03
C SER A 190 -18.52 -14.65 0.43
N VAL A 191 -17.83 -13.54 0.71
CA VAL A 191 -17.52 -13.10 2.09
C VAL A 191 -18.17 -11.76 2.44
N TYR A 192 -18.28 -10.84 1.45
CA TYR A 192 -18.88 -9.54 1.70
C TYR A 192 -20.39 -9.67 1.99
N SER A 193 -20.80 -9.01 3.05
CA SER A 193 -22.20 -8.84 3.40
C SER A 193 -22.40 -7.46 3.97
N THR A 194 -23.34 -6.71 3.43
CA THR A 194 -23.68 -5.37 3.92
C THR A 194 -24.10 -5.42 5.40
N HIS A 195 -24.80 -6.47 5.81
CA HIS A 195 -25.19 -6.67 7.21
C HIS A 195 -23.96 -6.85 8.13
N ASN A 196 -22.99 -7.66 7.72
CA ASN A 196 -21.74 -7.84 8.44
C ASN A 196 -20.90 -6.56 8.47
N PHE A 197 -20.96 -5.78 7.40
CA PHE A 197 -20.28 -4.49 7.33
C PHE A 197 -20.88 -3.49 8.34
N ILE A 198 -22.21 -3.37 8.39
CA ILE A 198 -22.93 -2.51 9.35
C ILE A 198 -22.62 -2.91 10.79
N ASN A 199 -22.54 -4.21 11.08
CA ASN A 199 -22.22 -4.71 12.42
C ASN A 199 -20.73 -4.64 12.77
N GLY A 200 -19.86 -4.10 11.90
CA GLY A 200 -18.43 -3.96 12.14
C GLY A 200 -17.61 -5.24 11.98
N SER A 201 -18.23 -6.38 11.62
CA SER A 201 -17.48 -7.62 11.40
C SER A 201 -16.75 -7.66 10.05
N GLY A 202 -17.15 -6.83 9.10
CA GLY A 202 -16.51 -6.68 7.79
C GLY A 202 -15.08 -6.19 7.88
N TYR A 203 -14.74 -5.34 8.86
CA TYR A 203 -13.39 -4.83 9.04
C TYR A 203 -12.35 -5.91 9.31
N LYS A 204 -12.72 -6.96 10.04
CA LYS A 204 -11.84 -8.12 10.32
C LYS A 204 -11.47 -8.90 9.06
N GLN A 205 -12.25 -8.72 8.00
CA GLN A 205 -12.07 -9.39 6.72
C GLN A 205 -11.36 -8.51 5.67
N GLY A 206 -10.94 -7.29 6.05
CA GLY A 206 -10.28 -6.34 5.18
C GLY A 206 -11.21 -5.61 4.21
N PHE A 207 -12.49 -5.52 4.55
CA PHE A 207 -13.44 -4.62 3.91
C PHE A 207 -13.51 -3.31 4.70
N ILE A 208 -13.62 -2.19 4.00
CA ILE A 208 -13.66 -0.84 4.56
C ILE A 208 -14.69 0.01 3.81
#